data_d5013e9f2647427172875fbe2309b1ee
#
_entry.id   d5013e9f2647427172875fbe2309b1ee
#
_cell.length_a   1.000
_cell.length_b   1.000
_cell.length_c   1.000
_cell.angle_alpha   90.00
_cell.angle_beta   90.00
_cell.angle_gamma   90.00
#
_symmetry.space_group_name_H-M   'P 1'
#
loop_
_entity.id
_entity.type
_entity.pdbx_description
1 polymer ?
#
loop_
_entity_poly.entity_id
_entity_poly.type
_entity_poly.pdbx_seq_one_letter_code
_entity_poly.pdbx_strand_id
1 'polypeptide(L)'
;MSPRTPPHPLLAAASALAAALLLATAAPAAADTPQAPAPTAAEDGAAAPYGPPELPEPDPAAAAAGEDPWPDAPGANDFDCEPTDDHPRPVVLLHGYGANGFANWQALSPRLALRGYCVFAPTYGLRSELPLPLSAVGGAVPMEESAQELSDYVDRVLEATGAEEVDIVGHSEGSLMPNHYVKFLGGADKVANYVALTPLWDGTRFFGASEVNRIGEEWGLGPTLGRSVDEICGPCRQFLTGSEFLEEMNEGGAAVPGVTYTTVMTKYDFLVQPYTSGFLEGDDVTNIVLQDRCRTDLSGHIGVAFDPVVHRYVFNALDPESARPPLCI
;
A
#
# COMPACT_ATOMS: atom_id res chain seq x y z
N MET A 1 -10.60 52.47 -9.99
CA MET A 1 -11.28 51.22 -10.35
C MET A 1 -10.26 50.35 -11.08
N SER A 2 -9.58 49.46 -10.38
CA SER A 2 -8.64 48.51 -10.98
C SER A 2 -9.42 47.31 -11.50
N PRO A 3 -9.09 46.75 -12.69
CA PRO A 3 -9.75 45.55 -13.21
C PRO A 3 -9.28 44.33 -12.44
N ARG A 4 -10.23 43.53 -11.94
CA ARG A 4 -9.99 42.19 -11.36
C ARG A 4 -9.66 41.23 -12.49
N THR A 5 -8.46 40.71 -12.49
CA THR A 5 -8.08 39.54 -13.34
C THR A 5 -8.89 38.31 -12.93
N PRO A 6 -9.42 37.53 -13.88
CA PRO A 6 -10.07 36.28 -13.57
C PRO A 6 -9.04 35.25 -13.06
N PRO A 7 -9.40 34.32 -12.17
CA PRO A 7 -8.51 33.29 -11.72
C PRO A 7 -8.11 32.38 -12.89
N HIS A 8 -6.82 32.02 -12.95
CA HIS A 8 -6.27 31.15 -13.98
C HIS A 8 -6.86 29.74 -13.88
N PRO A 9 -7.25 29.10 -14.99
CA PRO A 9 -7.85 27.78 -15.01
C PRO A 9 -6.93 26.66 -14.46
N LEU A 10 -5.62 26.88 -14.36
CA LEU A 10 -4.64 25.93 -13.83
C LEU A 10 -4.72 25.74 -12.29
N LEU A 11 -5.13 26.75 -11.54
CA LEU A 11 -5.36 26.61 -10.09
C LEU A 11 -6.57 25.73 -9.77
N ALA A 12 -7.58 25.72 -10.66
CA ALA A 12 -8.75 24.85 -10.50
C ALA A 12 -8.43 23.36 -10.74
N ALA A 13 -7.43 23.05 -11.59
CA ALA A 13 -7.04 21.67 -11.90
C ALA A 13 -6.24 21.03 -10.75
N ALA A 14 -5.36 21.77 -10.09
CA ALA A 14 -4.58 21.27 -8.95
C ALA A 14 -5.47 20.98 -7.73
N SER A 15 -6.47 21.85 -7.48
CA SER A 15 -7.46 21.64 -6.40
C SER A 15 -8.39 20.46 -6.66
N ALA A 16 -8.67 20.13 -7.93
CA ALA A 16 -9.51 18.99 -8.29
C ALA A 16 -8.78 17.65 -8.10
N LEU A 17 -7.45 17.60 -8.24
CA LEU A 17 -6.65 16.39 -8.06
C LEU A 17 -6.60 15.97 -6.58
N ALA A 18 -6.37 16.90 -5.68
CA ALA A 18 -6.36 16.65 -4.24
C ALA A 18 -7.75 16.24 -3.72
N ALA A 19 -8.82 16.86 -4.26
CA ALA A 19 -10.20 16.52 -3.86
C ALA A 19 -10.65 15.15 -4.38
N ALA A 20 -10.16 14.68 -5.53
CA ALA A 20 -10.53 13.39 -6.09
C ALA A 20 -9.92 12.20 -5.30
N LEU A 21 -8.73 12.38 -4.74
CA LEU A 21 -8.11 11.37 -3.87
C LEU A 21 -8.77 11.30 -2.47
N LEU A 22 -9.28 12.42 -1.95
CA LEU A 22 -9.96 12.48 -0.65
C LEU A 22 -11.41 11.98 -0.70
N LEU A 23 -12.08 12.04 -1.87
CA LEU A 23 -13.48 11.63 -2.04
C LEU A 23 -13.67 10.09 -2.13
N ALA A 24 -12.60 9.32 -2.33
CA ALA A 24 -12.68 7.86 -2.37
C ALA A 24 -12.92 7.23 -0.98
N THR A 25 -12.89 7.99 0.11
CA THR A 25 -13.04 7.50 1.49
C THR A 25 -14.37 7.85 2.17
N ALA A 26 -15.25 8.65 1.53
CA ALA A 26 -16.54 9.01 2.12
C ALA A 26 -17.67 8.09 1.63
N ALA A 27 -17.95 7.02 2.39
CA ALA A 27 -19.19 6.26 2.24
C ALA A 27 -20.35 6.99 2.93
N PRO A 28 -21.59 6.96 2.38
CA PRO A 28 -22.73 7.59 3.01
C PRO A 28 -23.15 6.83 4.27
N ALA A 29 -23.46 7.56 5.35
CA ALA A 29 -24.02 7.01 6.58
C ALA A 29 -25.35 6.30 6.29
N ALA A 30 -25.42 5.01 6.62
CA ALA A 30 -26.65 4.22 6.55
C ALA A 30 -27.34 4.20 7.92
N ALA A 31 -28.67 4.23 7.89
CA ALA A 31 -29.55 4.31 9.05
C ALA A 31 -29.53 3.01 9.89
N ASP A 32 -29.74 3.17 11.20
CA ASP A 32 -29.81 2.12 12.22
C ASP A 32 -30.73 0.95 11.83
N THR A 33 -30.16 -0.26 11.82
CA THR A 33 -30.90 -1.53 11.86
C THR A 33 -30.43 -2.38 13.04
N PRO A 34 -31.29 -3.16 13.70
CA PRO A 34 -30.96 -3.85 14.95
C PRO A 34 -29.92 -4.96 14.77
N GLN A 35 -28.96 -4.99 15.69
CA GLN A 35 -27.85 -5.90 15.75
C GLN A 35 -28.29 -7.35 16.00
N ALA A 36 -27.90 -8.27 15.12
CA ALA A 36 -28.05 -9.71 15.29
C ALA A 36 -26.93 -10.27 16.19
N PRO A 37 -27.17 -11.38 16.96
CA PRO A 37 -26.19 -11.93 17.88
C PRO A 37 -24.98 -12.53 17.13
N ALA A 38 -23.80 -12.41 17.77
CA ALA A 38 -22.51 -12.88 17.25
C ALA A 38 -22.52 -14.38 16.91
N PRO A 39 -21.97 -14.79 15.75
CA PRO A 39 -21.86 -16.20 15.40
C PRO A 39 -20.73 -16.89 16.20
N THR A 40 -21.03 -18.04 16.74
CA THR A 40 -20.07 -19.01 17.29
C THR A 40 -19.19 -19.55 16.17
N ALA A 41 -17.91 -19.78 16.46
CA ALA A 41 -16.91 -20.30 15.56
C ALA A 41 -17.45 -21.51 14.75
N ALA A 42 -17.46 -21.41 13.43
CA ALA A 42 -17.77 -22.50 12.51
C ALA A 42 -16.60 -22.64 11.53
N GLU A 43 -16.20 -23.86 11.40
CA GLU A 43 -15.18 -24.42 10.54
C GLU A 43 -15.38 -24.06 9.06
N ASP A 44 -14.25 -23.96 8.36
CA ASP A 44 -14.07 -24.01 6.91
C ASP A 44 -15.09 -23.33 5.95
N GLY A 45 -14.70 -22.24 5.34
CA GLY A 45 -15.07 -21.96 3.97
C GLY A 45 -16.20 -20.96 3.69
N ALA A 46 -16.64 -20.13 4.61
CA ALA A 46 -17.52 -19.02 4.26
C ALA A 46 -16.67 -17.80 3.82
N ALA A 47 -16.73 -17.48 2.51
CA ALA A 47 -16.21 -16.22 2.00
C ALA A 47 -16.88 -15.06 2.74
N ALA A 48 -16.08 -14.20 3.35
CA ALA A 48 -16.59 -12.94 3.88
C ALA A 48 -17.26 -12.14 2.74
N PRO A 49 -18.36 -11.43 3.01
CA PRO A 49 -19.02 -10.64 1.98
C PRO A 49 -18.03 -9.64 1.39
N TYR A 50 -17.95 -9.59 0.06
CA TYR A 50 -17.15 -8.65 -0.70
C TYR A 50 -17.67 -7.22 -0.44
N GLY A 51 -16.99 -6.49 0.41
CA GLY A 51 -17.21 -5.08 0.66
C GLY A 51 -16.11 -4.56 1.57
N PRO A 52 -15.69 -3.30 1.43
CA PRO A 52 -14.80 -2.70 2.41
C PRO A 52 -15.50 -2.78 3.76
N PRO A 53 -14.83 -3.31 4.78
CA PRO A 53 -15.42 -3.40 6.10
C PRO A 53 -15.62 -2.01 6.71
N GLU A 54 -16.51 -1.92 7.68
CA GLU A 54 -16.69 -0.71 8.48
C GLU A 54 -15.37 -0.36 9.15
N LEU A 55 -14.83 0.82 8.82
CA LEU A 55 -13.62 1.32 9.48
C LEU A 55 -13.98 1.82 10.87
N PRO A 56 -13.22 1.46 11.91
CA PRO A 56 -13.34 2.08 13.21
C PRO A 56 -13.04 3.59 13.10
N GLU A 57 -13.47 4.36 14.06
CA GLU A 57 -13.01 5.75 14.19
C GLU A 57 -11.58 5.77 14.73
N PRO A 58 -10.72 6.69 14.23
CA PRO A 58 -9.36 6.83 14.74
C PRO A 58 -9.39 7.33 16.20
N ASP A 59 -8.49 6.81 17.04
CA ASP A 59 -8.36 7.25 18.43
C ASP A 59 -7.80 8.68 18.50
N PRO A 60 -8.57 9.66 18.96
CA PRO A 60 -8.10 11.05 19.03
C PRO A 60 -7.00 11.25 20.08
N ALA A 61 -6.88 10.39 21.09
CA ALA A 61 -5.83 10.50 22.09
C ALA A 61 -4.48 10.01 21.52
N ALA A 62 -4.47 8.88 20.80
CA ALA A 62 -3.29 8.39 20.09
C ALA A 62 -2.83 9.39 19.02
N ALA A 63 -3.75 9.92 18.21
CA ALA A 63 -3.44 10.95 17.22
C ALA A 63 -2.82 12.21 17.86
N ALA A 64 -3.33 12.65 19.01
CA ALA A 64 -2.78 13.81 19.72
C ALA A 64 -1.41 13.53 20.35
N ALA A 65 -1.08 12.27 20.63
CA ALA A 65 0.23 11.83 21.12
C ALA A 65 1.23 11.61 19.97
N GLY A 66 0.80 11.67 18.71
CA GLY A 66 1.64 11.34 17.53
C GLY A 66 1.84 9.84 17.35
N GLU A 67 0.95 9.04 17.93
CA GLU A 67 0.93 7.58 17.82
C GLU A 67 -0.05 7.14 16.73
N ASP A 68 0.03 5.87 16.30
CA ASP A 68 -0.94 5.29 15.35
C ASP A 68 -2.35 5.35 15.96
N PRO A 69 -3.29 6.08 15.35
CA PRO A 69 -4.64 6.20 15.86
C PRO A 69 -5.55 5.02 15.49
N TRP A 70 -5.06 4.06 14.72
CA TRP A 70 -5.83 2.93 14.23
C TRP A 70 -5.58 1.68 15.07
N PRO A 71 -6.58 0.81 15.24
CA PRO A 71 -6.34 -0.49 15.88
C PRO A 71 -5.46 -1.36 14.99
N ASP A 72 -4.81 -2.34 15.58
CA ASP A 72 -4.06 -3.35 14.85
C ASP A 72 -4.96 -4.19 13.94
N ALA A 73 -4.44 -4.58 12.77
CA ALA A 73 -5.10 -5.59 11.96
C ALA A 73 -5.19 -6.93 12.73
N PRO A 74 -6.29 -7.68 12.61
CA PRO A 74 -6.45 -8.90 13.38
C PRO A 74 -5.29 -9.89 13.18
N GLY A 75 -4.63 -10.26 14.27
CA GLY A 75 -3.49 -11.19 14.26
C GLY A 75 -2.16 -10.56 13.85
N ALA A 76 -2.07 -9.21 13.79
CA ALA A 76 -0.83 -8.50 13.54
C ALA A 76 -0.27 -7.82 14.80
N ASN A 77 0.98 -7.37 14.69
CA ASN A 77 1.69 -6.51 15.64
C ASN A 77 1.91 -7.13 17.03
N ASP A 78 1.92 -8.47 17.13
CA ASP A 78 2.34 -9.18 18.33
C ASP A 78 3.87 -9.30 18.33
N PHE A 79 4.54 -8.44 19.07
CA PHE A 79 6.00 -8.40 19.19
C PHE A 79 6.56 -9.52 20.12
N ASP A 80 5.69 -10.28 20.79
CA ASP A 80 6.06 -11.49 21.51
C ASP A 80 5.94 -12.76 20.63
N CYS A 81 5.58 -12.61 19.35
CA CYS A 81 5.46 -13.71 18.40
C CYS A 81 6.83 -14.33 18.10
N GLU A 82 6.94 -15.64 18.24
CA GLU A 82 8.13 -16.43 17.90
C GLU A 82 7.95 -17.10 16.53
N PRO A 83 8.78 -16.77 15.51
CA PRO A 83 8.77 -17.47 14.22
C PRO A 83 9.01 -18.98 14.40
N THR A 84 8.38 -19.79 13.56
CA THR A 84 8.52 -21.24 13.58
C THR A 84 9.51 -21.73 12.52
N ASP A 85 9.97 -22.99 12.62
CA ASP A 85 10.84 -23.60 11.60
C ASP A 85 10.16 -23.65 10.21
N ASP A 86 8.82 -23.79 10.18
CA ASP A 86 8.03 -23.81 8.95
C ASP A 86 7.87 -22.37 8.36
N HIS A 87 7.87 -21.36 9.22
CA HIS A 87 7.73 -19.93 8.85
C HIS A 87 8.76 -19.09 9.61
N PRO A 88 10.04 -19.17 9.21
CA PRO A 88 11.14 -18.55 9.97
C PRO A 88 11.21 -17.03 9.81
N ARG A 89 10.50 -16.46 8.82
CA ARG A 89 10.51 -15.03 8.54
C ARG A 89 9.17 -14.39 8.92
N PRO A 90 9.20 -13.30 9.72
CA PRO A 90 8.03 -12.46 9.94
C PRO A 90 7.56 -11.82 8.62
N VAL A 91 6.25 -11.59 8.49
CA VAL A 91 5.65 -10.92 7.32
C VAL A 91 5.26 -9.50 7.69
N VAL A 92 5.86 -8.52 7.00
CA VAL A 92 5.54 -7.10 7.15
C VAL A 92 4.57 -6.66 6.05
N LEU A 93 3.39 -6.20 6.43
CA LEU A 93 2.30 -5.81 5.55
C LEU A 93 2.23 -4.29 5.44
N LEU A 94 2.39 -3.72 4.25
CA LEU A 94 2.49 -2.28 4.02
C LEU A 94 1.34 -1.78 3.16
N HIS A 95 0.53 -0.90 3.73
CA HIS A 95 -0.70 -0.39 3.13
C HIS A 95 -0.46 0.62 1.99
N GLY A 96 -1.49 0.91 1.20
CA GLY A 96 -1.45 1.95 0.18
C GLY A 96 -1.70 3.36 0.74
N TYR A 97 -1.41 4.38 -0.07
CA TYR A 97 -1.71 5.78 0.25
C TYR A 97 -3.16 5.97 0.73
N GLY A 98 -3.33 6.71 1.78
CA GLY A 98 -4.65 7.04 2.35
C GLY A 98 -5.31 5.92 3.15
N ALA A 99 -4.68 4.74 3.22
CA ALA A 99 -5.10 3.62 4.04
C ALA A 99 -4.37 3.61 5.39
N ASN A 100 -4.48 2.51 6.12
CA ASN A 100 -3.78 2.22 7.37
C ASN A 100 -3.61 0.71 7.51
N GLY A 101 -2.83 0.26 8.48
CA GLY A 101 -2.56 -1.16 8.71
C GLY A 101 -3.83 -1.98 8.92
N PHE A 102 -4.78 -1.48 9.70
CA PHE A 102 -6.06 -2.16 9.91
C PHE A 102 -6.88 -2.27 8.62
N ALA A 103 -7.17 -1.15 7.98
CA ALA A 103 -8.09 -1.09 6.85
C ALA A 103 -7.62 -1.94 5.66
N ASN A 104 -6.33 -1.91 5.36
CA ASN A 104 -5.76 -2.60 4.21
C ASN A 104 -5.65 -4.12 4.45
N TRP A 105 -5.38 -4.55 5.70
CA TRP A 105 -4.92 -5.90 5.96
C TRP A 105 -5.83 -6.79 6.79
N GLN A 106 -7.00 -6.30 7.21
CA GLN A 106 -7.95 -7.05 8.03
C GLN A 106 -8.43 -8.38 7.40
N ALA A 107 -8.27 -8.56 6.09
CA ALA A 107 -8.61 -9.82 5.43
C ALA A 107 -7.41 -10.76 5.26
N LEU A 108 -6.21 -10.24 4.96
CA LEU A 108 -5.00 -11.04 4.73
C LEU A 108 -4.31 -11.39 6.05
N SER A 109 -4.14 -10.42 6.96
CA SER A 109 -3.39 -10.59 8.21
C SER A 109 -3.87 -11.79 9.04
N PRO A 110 -5.17 -11.95 9.37
CA PRO A 110 -5.63 -13.09 10.15
C PRO A 110 -5.42 -14.43 9.41
N ARG A 111 -5.41 -14.44 8.09
CA ARG A 111 -5.16 -15.64 7.31
C ARG A 111 -3.70 -16.08 7.33
N LEU A 112 -2.78 -15.12 7.41
CA LEU A 112 -1.35 -15.39 7.61
C LEU A 112 -1.10 -15.87 9.04
N ALA A 113 -1.63 -15.15 10.04
CA ALA A 113 -1.49 -15.53 11.44
C ALA A 113 -2.04 -16.95 11.73
N LEU A 114 -3.21 -17.32 11.17
CA LEU A 114 -3.77 -18.66 11.26
C LEU A 114 -2.91 -19.75 10.58
N ARG A 115 -1.97 -19.36 9.72
CA ARG A 115 -0.98 -20.27 9.11
C ARG A 115 0.32 -20.35 9.89
N GLY A 116 0.42 -19.62 11.00
CA GLY A 116 1.60 -19.64 11.87
C GLY A 116 2.67 -18.62 11.52
N TYR A 117 2.37 -17.64 10.65
CA TYR A 117 3.28 -16.52 10.43
C TYR A 117 3.20 -15.50 11.56
N CYS A 118 4.33 -14.95 11.96
CA CYS A 118 4.37 -13.70 12.72
C CYS A 118 4.08 -12.55 11.75
N VAL A 119 2.99 -11.81 11.99
CA VAL A 119 2.50 -10.77 11.07
C VAL A 119 2.63 -9.41 11.70
N PHE A 120 3.14 -8.45 10.94
CA PHE A 120 3.30 -7.06 11.36
C PHE A 120 2.69 -6.14 10.30
N ALA A 121 1.84 -5.21 10.71
CA ALA A 121 1.07 -4.34 9.82
C ALA A 121 1.03 -2.91 10.37
N PRO A 122 2.14 -2.15 10.29
CA PRO A 122 2.17 -0.78 10.78
C PRO A 122 1.31 0.15 9.94
N THR A 123 0.82 1.23 10.54
CA THR A 123 0.42 2.42 9.82
C THR A 123 1.63 3.35 9.74
N TYR A 124 2.13 3.61 8.54
CA TYR A 124 3.29 4.45 8.30
C TYR A 124 2.91 5.76 7.60
N GLY A 125 3.82 6.71 7.60
CA GLY A 125 3.69 7.96 6.86
C GLY A 125 2.58 8.87 7.39
N LEU A 126 2.29 8.85 8.67
CA LEU A 126 1.31 9.72 9.33
C LEU A 126 1.84 11.14 9.48
N ARG A 127 0.96 12.12 9.27
CA ARG A 127 1.25 13.55 9.49
C ARG A 127 0.69 13.99 10.85
N SER A 128 1.34 13.54 11.91
CA SER A 128 0.89 13.75 13.29
C SER A 128 0.78 15.24 13.69
N GLU A 129 1.44 16.14 12.98
CA GLU A 129 1.34 17.60 13.17
C GLU A 129 0.02 18.21 12.69
N LEU A 130 -0.78 17.45 11.90
CA LEU A 130 -2.07 17.90 11.40
C LEU A 130 -3.20 17.50 12.35
N PRO A 131 -4.35 18.25 12.35
CA PRO A 131 -5.51 17.83 13.11
C PRO A 131 -6.25 16.65 12.45
N LEU A 132 -6.99 15.83 13.23
CA LEU A 132 -7.93 14.87 12.67
C LEU A 132 -8.95 15.53 11.75
N PRO A 133 -9.33 14.84 10.65
CA PRO A 133 -8.96 13.48 10.29
C PRO A 133 -7.63 13.36 9.50
N LEU A 134 -6.95 14.46 9.20
CA LEU A 134 -5.77 14.47 8.32
C LEU A 134 -4.57 13.75 8.95
N SER A 135 -4.40 13.83 10.27
CA SER A 135 -3.34 13.11 10.99
C SER A 135 -3.51 11.58 11.01
N ALA A 136 -4.69 11.09 10.63
CA ALA A 136 -4.97 9.66 10.56
C ALA A 136 -4.85 9.07 9.13
N VAL A 137 -4.36 9.87 8.17
CA VAL A 137 -4.13 9.43 6.79
C VAL A 137 -2.74 8.83 6.68
N GLY A 138 -2.65 7.52 6.46
CA GLY A 138 -1.39 6.83 6.28
C GLY A 138 -0.78 7.05 4.89
N GLY A 139 0.54 6.90 4.79
CA GLY A 139 1.29 7.11 3.55
C GLY A 139 1.29 8.56 3.06
N ALA A 140 1.07 9.56 3.94
CA ALA A 140 0.87 10.94 3.56
C ALA A 140 2.16 11.78 3.50
N VAL A 141 3.29 11.25 3.98
CA VAL A 141 4.61 11.88 3.87
C VAL A 141 5.35 11.40 2.61
N PRO A 142 6.42 12.06 2.17
CA PRO A 142 7.27 11.56 1.08
C PRO A 142 7.72 10.12 1.29
N MET A 143 7.82 9.34 0.19
CA MET A 143 8.15 7.90 0.31
C MET A 143 9.53 7.63 0.90
N GLU A 144 10.49 8.54 0.77
CA GLU A 144 11.81 8.44 1.41
C GLU A 144 11.71 8.50 2.94
N GLU A 145 10.83 9.35 3.47
CA GLU A 145 10.55 9.44 4.91
C GLU A 145 9.85 8.17 5.40
N SER A 146 8.83 7.72 4.67
CA SER A 146 8.13 6.45 4.95
C SER A 146 9.07 5.24 4.89
N ALA A 147 10.04 5.24 3.97
CA ALA A 147 11.04 4.18 3.86
C ALA A 147 12.01 4.16 5.06
N GLN A 148 12.32 5.34 5.62
CA GLN A 148 13.12 5.40 6.85
C GLN A 148 12.32 4.88 8.06
N GLU A 149 11.03 5.24 8.19
CA GLU A 149 10.15 4.66 9.21
C GLU A 149 10.09 3.13 9.09
N LEU A 150 9.99 2.61 7.85
CA LEU A 150 10.00 1.18 7.59
C LEU A 150 11.32 0.52 8.01
N SER A 151 12.47 1.16 7.73
CA SER A 151 13.78 0.65 8.15
C SER A 151 13.83 0.44 9.66
N ASP A 152 13.43 1.46 10.42
CA ASP A 152 13.40 1.40 11.87
C ASP A 152 12.38 0.37 12.39
N TYR A 153 11.26 0.23 11.70
CA TYR A 153 10.23 -0.75 12.05
C TYR A 153 10.70 -2.18 11.81
N VAL A 154 11.35 -2.46 10.66
CA VAL A 154 11.90 -3.79 10.35
C VAL A 154 12.98 -4.17 11.36
N ASP A 155 13.84 -3.23 11.74
CA ASP A 155 14.86 -3.49 12.75
C ASP A 155 14.24 -3.88 14.10
N ARG A 156 13.16 -3.22 14.51
CA ARG A 156 12.40 -3.57 15.71
C ARG A 156 11.73 -4.96 15.59
N VAL A 157 11.19 -5.31 14.41
CA VAL A 157 10.60 -6.64 14.18
C VAL A 157 11.68 -7.73 14.28
N LEU A 158 12.82 -7.55 13.64
CA LEU A 158 13.92 -8.50 13.67
C LEU A 158 14.50 -8.66 15.09
N GLU A 159 14.64 -7.56 15.84
CA GLU A 159 15.10 -7.61 17.25
C GLU A 159 14.10 -8.37 18.13
N ALA A 160 12.81 -8.13 17.98
CA ALA A 160 11.77 -8.76 18.78
C ALA A 160 11.60 -10.26 18.48
N THR A 161 11.67 -10.65 17.21
CA THR A 161 11.41 -12.02 16.76
C THR A 161 12.68 -12.88 16.71
N GLY A 162 13.86 -12.28 16.72
CA GLY A 162 15.13 -12.98 16.53
C GLY A 162 15.36 -13.52 15.12
N ALA A 163 14.50 -13.16 14.15
CA ALA A 163 14.68 -13.51 12.74
C ALA A 163 15.81 -12.72 12.09
N GLU A 164 16.46 -13.30 11.07
CA GLU A 164 17.52 -12.64 10.30
C GLU A 164 16.96 -11.78 9.16
N GLU A 165 15.80 -12.19 8.61
CA GLU A 165 15.13 -11.55 7.48
C GLU A 165 13.63 -11.46 7.72
N VAL A 166 12.96 -10.57 6.97
CA VAL A 166 11.50 -10.47 6.87
C VAL A 166 11.05 -10.78 5.45
N ASP A 167 9.77 -11.10 5.30
CA ASP A 167 9.06 -11.07 4.03
C ASP A 167 8.18 -9.81 3.99
N ILE A 168 8.13 -9.10 2.85
CA ILE A 168 7.30 -7.91 2.66
C ILE A 168 6.12 -8.24 1.76
N VAL A 169 4.92 -7.80 2.15
CA VAL A 169 3.74 -7.74 1.27
C VAL A 169 3.22 -6.32 1.26
N GLY A 170 3.30 -5.67 0.11
CA GLY A 170 2.87 -4.29 -0.07
C GLY A 170 1.71 -4.13 -1.04
N HIS A 171 0.89 -3.11 -0.84
CA HIS A 171 -0.23 -2.75 -1.69
C HIS A 171 -0.11 -1.32 -2.18
N SER A 172 -0.21 -1.09 -3.49
CA SER A 172 -0.16 0.26 -4.07
C SER A 172 1.13 1.00 -3.68
N GLU A 173 1.08 2.13 -2.98
CA GLU A 173 2.26 2.81 -2.43
C GLU A 173 3.13 1.86 -1.59
N GLY A 174 2.50 1.05 -0.73
CA GLY A 174 3.20 0.05 0.08
C GLY A 174 3.87 -1.06 -0.72
N SER A 175 3.68 -1.09 -2.04
CA SER A 175 4.43 -1.95 -2.96
C SER A 175 5.54 -1.23 -3.72
N LEU A 176 5.68 0.09 -3.59
CA LEU A 176 6.72 0.89 -4.22
C LEU A 176 7.70 1.46 -3.17
N MET A 177 7.16 2.11 -2.13
CA MET A 177 7.94 2.75 -1.07
C MET A 177 8.95 1.81 -0.40
N PRO A 178 8.61 0.54 -0.05
CA PRO A 178 9.56 -0.35 0.59
C PRO A 178 10.76 -0.70 -0.29
N ASN A 179 10.64 -0.58 -1.59
CA ASN A 179 11.78 -0.81 -2.48
C ASN A 179 12.85 0.28 -2.35
N HIS A 180 12.47 1.49 -1.92
CA HIS A 180 13.45 2.52 -1.55
C HIS A 180 14.26 2.08 -0.32
N TYR A 181 13.62 1.50 0.69
CA TYR A 181 14.31 0.88 1.84
C TYR A 181 15.25 -0.25 1.38
N VAL A 182 14.73 -1.17 0.56
CA VAL A 182 15.53 -2.31 0.06
C VAL A 182 16.74 -1.83 -0.72
N LYS A 183 16.58 -0.85 -1.60
CA LYS A 183 17.61 -0.42 -2.54
C LYS A 183 18.64 0.53 -1.92
N PHE A 184 18.21 1.44 -1.04
CA PHE A 184 19.04 2.57 -0.61
C PHE A 184 19.31 2.60 0.91
N LEU A 185 18.52 1.90 1.73
CA LEU A 185 18.63 1.97 3.20
C LEU A 185 19.08 0.65 3.84
N GLY A 186 19.68 -0.26 3.04
CA GLY A 186 20.26 -1.51 3.53
C GLY A 186 19.25 -2.63 3.74
N GLY A 187 18.04 -2.51 3.21
CA GLY A 187 17.02 -3.56 3.30
C GLY A 187 17.30 -4.81 2.47
N ALA A 188 18.23 -4.74 1.50
CA ALA A 188 18.56 -5.88 0.64
C ALA A 188 19.05 -7.12 1.41
N ASP A 189 19.73 -6.93 2.53
CA ASP A 189 20.24 -8.01 3.39
C ASP A 189 19.23 -8.46 4.46
N LYS A 190 18.03 -7.84 4.48
CA LYS A 190 16.99 -8.06 5.51
C LYS A 190 15.65 -8.50 4.94
N VAL A 191 15.50 -8.51 3.60
CA VAL A 191 14.24 -8.86 2.91
C VAL A 191 14.47 -10.03 1.99
N ALA A 192 13.80 -11.16 2.24
CA ALA A 192 13.92 -12.36 1.42
C ALA A 192 12.89 -12.37 0.28
N ASN A 193 11.59 -12.25 0.59
CA ASN A 193 10.51 -12.20 -0.39
C ASN A 193 9.82 -10.85 -0.37
N TYR A 194 9.51 -10.35 -1.54
CA TYR A 194 8.82 -9.08 -1.74
C TYR A 194 7.59 -9.29 -2.64
N VAL A 195 6.40 -9.27 -2.06
CA VAL A 195 5.14 -9.42 -2.79
C VAL A 195 4.48 -8.06 -2.98
N ALA A 196 4.34 -7.63 -4.22
CA ALA A 196 3.81 -6.33 -4.59
C ALA A 196 2.42 -6.47 -5.23
N LEU A 197 1.40 -5.93 -4.57
CA LEU A 197 0.02 -5.93 -5.05
C LEU A 197 -0.28 -4.59 -5.72
N THR A 198 -0.73 -4.63 -6.97
CA THR A 198 -0.96 -3.45 -7.83
C THR A 198 0.18 -2.42 -7.78
N PRO A 199 1.43 -2.88 -8.00
CA PRO A 199 2.59 -2.00 -7.97
C PRO A 199 2.61 -1.02 -9.14
N LEU A 200 3.41 0.03 -9.00
CA LEU A 200 3.53 1.12 -9.96
C LEU A 200 5.02 1.47 -10.20
N TRP A 201 5.83 0.48 -10.60
CA TRP A 201 7.26 0.65 -10.80
C TRP A 201 7.62 1.74 -11.81
N ASP A 202 6.80 1.90 -12.88
CA ASP A 202 6.92 2.98 -13.86
C ASP A 202 5.96 4.15 -13.59
N GLY A 203 5.35 4.16 -12.39
CA GLY A 203 4.40 5.17 -11.98
C GLY A 203 3.02 5.02 -12.62
N THR A 204 2.22 6.06 -12.49
CA THR A 204 0.88 6.14 -13.09
C THR A 204 0.68 7.43 -13.87
N ARG A 205 -0.11 7.34 -14.94
CA ARG A 205 -0.55 8.51 -15.70
C ARG A 205 -1.87 9.10 -15.20
N PHE A 206 -2.39 8.57 -14.14
CA PHE A 206 -3.67 8.90 -13.48
C PHE A 206 -4.40 10.11 -14.07
N PHE A 207 -5.41 9.88 -14.91
CA PHE A 207 -6.22 10.91 -15.62
C PHE A 207 -5.40 12.07 -16.26
N GLY A 208 -4.19 11.79 -16.75
CA GLY A 208 -3.33 12.79 -17.36
C GLY A 208 -2.56 13.67 -16.38
N ALA A 209 -2.53 13.36 -15.10
CA ALA A 209 -1.80 14.13 -14.09
C ALA A 209 -0.29 14.18 -14.37
N SER A 210 0.31 13.09 -14.85
CA SER A 210 1.73 13.07 -15.27
C SER A 210 2.02 14.10 -16.36
N GLU A 211 1.14 14.23 -17.35
CA GLU A 211 1.30 15.17 -18.45
C GLU A 211 1.15 16.62 -17.97
N VAL A 212 0.21 16.88 -17.06
CA VAL A 212 0.04 18.21 -16.45
C VAL A 212 1.26 18.58 -15.60
N ASN A 213 1.81 17.64 -14.85
CA ASN A 213 3.03 17.84 -14.08
C ASN A 213 4.21 18.17 -14.99
N ARG A 214 4.45 17.34 -16.02
CA ARG A 214 5.52 17.56 -17.01
C ARG A 214 5.42 18.94 -17.69
N ILE A 215 4.23 19.34 -18.15
CA ILE A 215 4.01 20.67 -18.74
C ILE A 215 4.27 21.77 -17.73
N GLY A 216 3.85 21.60 -16.48
CA GLY A 216 4.12 22.56 -15.40
C GLY A 216 5.62 22.76 -15.17
N GLU A 217 6.39 21.69 -15.18
CA GLU A 217 7.85 21.72 -15.06
C GLU A 217 8.51 22.45 -16.24
N GLU A 218 8.15 22.10 -17.48
CA GLU A 218 8.66 22.74 -18.69
C GLU A 218 8.38 24.27 -18.74
N TRP A 219 7.28 24.70 -18.14
CA TRP A 219 6.91 26.12 -18.09
C TRP A 219 7.45 26.82 -16.85
N GLY A 220 8.26 26.17 -16.02
CA GLY A 220 8.85 26.71 -14.80
C GLY A 220 7.82 26.95 -13.68
N LEU A 221 6.63 26.38 -13.78
CA LEU A 221 5.57 26.44 -12.76
C LEU A 221 5.68 25.29 -11.74
N GLY A 222 6.52 24.29 -12.03
CA GLY A 222 6.74 23.10 -11.20
C GLY A 222 6.97 23.41 -9.73
N PRO A 223 7.92 24.32 -9.36
CA PRO A 223 8.19 24.63 -7.96
C PRO A 223 7.03 25.27 -7.19
N THR A 224 6.10 25.91 -7.88
CA THR A 224 4.96 26.59 -7.24
C THR A 224 3.76 25.66 -7.12
N LEU A 225 3.45 24.90 -8.18
CA LEU A 225 2.37 23.93 -8.19
C LEU A 225 2.74 22.69 -7.34
N GLY A 226 4.01 22.26 -7.42
CA GLY A 226 4.54 21.13 -6.66
C GLY A 226 4.39 21.32 -5.16
N ARG A 227 4.87 22.44 -4.62
CA ARG A 227 4.77 22.72 -3.18
C ARG A 227 3.35 22.63 -2.64
N SER A 228 2.37 23.13 -3.38
CA SER A 228 0.96 23.07 -2.95
C SER A 228 0.38 21.64 -2.97
N VAL A 229 0.90 20.77 -3.82
CA VAL A 229 0.53 19.34 -3.83
C VAL A 229 1.24 18.62 -2.71
N ASP A 230 2.54 18.82 -2.55
CA ASP A 230 3.39 18.16 -1.55
C ASP A 230 2.98 18.52 -0.11
N GLU A 231 2.47 19.74 0.11
CA GLU A 231 1.89 20.17 1.40
C GLU A 231 0.62 19.38 1.79
N ILE A 232 -0.09 18.79 0.82
CA ILE A 232 -1.33 18.04 1.07
C ILE A 232 -1.08 16.54 0.96
N CYS A 233 -0.21 16.13 0.04
CA CYS A 233 0.09 14.74 -0.27
C CYS A 233 1.56 14.61 -0.63
N GLY A 234 2.37 14.18 0.32
CA GLY A 234 3.81 14.02 0.14
C GLY A 234 4.19 13.14 -1.06
N PRO A 235 3.61 11.95 -1.23
CA PRO A 235 3.99 11.03 -2.31
C PRO A 235 3.28 11.27 -3.64
N CYS A 236 2.29 12.18 -3.72
CA CYS A 236 1.43 12.26 -4.92
C CYS A 236 2.18 12.53 -6.23
N ARG A 237 3.23 13.33 -6.18
CA ARG A 237 4.08 13.58 -7.36
C ARG A 237 5.01 12.42 -7.64
N GLN A 238 5.44 11.71 -6.62
CA GLN A 238 6.33 10.56 -6.72
C GLN A 238 5.67 9.38 -7.44
N PHE A 239 4.34 9.26 -7.37
CA PHE A 239 3.60 8.23 -8.12
C PHE A 239 3.55 8.47 -9.63
N LEU A 240 3.80 9.68 -10.09
CA LEU A 240 3.61 10.03 -11.50
C LEU A 240 4.73 9.48 -12.38
N THR A 241 4.37 8.91 -13.53
CA THR A 241 5.34 8.46 -14.54
C THR A 241 6.31 9.60 -14.89
N GLY A 242 7.62 9.33 -14.81
CA GLY A 242 8.69 10.30 -15.06
C GLY A 242 8.96 11.24 -13.89
N SER A 243 8.54 10.90 -12.67
CA SER A 243 8.98 11.61 -11.48
C SER A 243 10.44 11.31 -11.17
N GLU A 244 11.12 12.27 -10.55
CA GLU A 244 12.52 12.12 -10.13
C GLU A 244 12.72 10.90 -9.19
N PHE A 245 11.79 10.69 -8.29
CA PHE A 245 11.77 9.50 -7.42
C PHE A 245 11.77 8.19 -8.22
N LEU A 246 10.93 8.06 -9.24
CA LEU A 246 10.87 6.84 -10.06
C LEU A 246 12.09 6.70 -10.98
N GLU A 247 12.65 7.80 -11.47
CA GLU A 247 13.89 7.76 -12.24
C GLU A 247 15.04 7.22 -11.38
N GLU A 248 15.19 7.70 -10.15
CA GLU A 248 16.18 7.19 -9.17
C GLU A 248 15.91 5.73 -8.80
N MET A 249 14.65 5.37 -8.53
CA MET A 249 14.26 4.01 -8.20
C MET A 249 14.56 3.02 -9.32
N ASN A 250 14.42 3.43 -10.57
CA ASN A 250 14.63 2.58 -11.75
C ASN A 250 16.07 2.62 -12.29
N GLU A 251 16.94 3.48 -11.77
CA GLU A 251 18.34 3.52 -12.17
C GLU A 251 19.03 2.18 -11.87
N GLY A 252 19.54 1.52 -12.91
CA GLY A 252 20.14 0.19 -12.78
C GLY A 252 19.16 -0.97 -12.58
N GLY A 253 17.86 -0.71 -12.68
CA GLY A 253 16.77 -1.65 -12.45
C GLY A 253 16.15 -1.49 -11.05
N ALA A 254 14.82 -1.69 -10.96
CA ALA A 254 14.10 -1.60 -9.68
C ALA A 254 14.21 -2.89 -8.85
N ALA A 255 14.33 -4.06 -9.47
CA ALA A 255 14.57 -5.31 -8.75
C ALA A 255 15.99 -5.33 -8.16
N VAL A 256 16.10 -5.61 -6.87
CA VAL A 256 17.37 -5.67 -6.16
C VAL A 256 17.85 -7.13 -6.09
N PRO A 257 19.10 -7.44 -6.50
CA PRO A 257 19.62 -8.80 -6.42
C PRO A 257 19.60 -9.37 -5.00
N GLY A 258 19.23 -10.65 -4.88
CA GLY A 258 19.11 -11.33 -3.58
C GLY A 258 17.69 -11.32 -3.00
N VAL A 259 16.80 -10.45 -3.50
CA VAL A 259 15.39 -10.40 -3.12
C VAL A 259 14.53 -11.06 -4.18
N THR A 260 13.62 -11.95 -3.77
CA THR A 260 12.66 -12.62 -4.67
C THR A 260 11.38 -11.79 -4.77
N TYR A 261 11.06 -11.31 -5.98
CA TYR A 261 9.89 -10.47 -6.21
C TYR A 261 8.71 -11.25 -6.81
N THR A 262 7.52 -11.00 -6.29
CA THR A 262 6.26 -11.41 -6.92
C THR A 262 5.35 -10.20 -7.06
N THR A 263 5.00 -9.85 -8.30
CA THR A 263 4.08 -8.73 -8.57
C THR A 263 2.74 -9.25 -9.03
N VAL A 264 1.66 -8.70 -8.47
CA VAL A 264 0.28 -9.05 -8.83
C VAL A 264 -0.44 -7.82 -9.34
N MET A 265 -0.79 -7.82 -10.62
CA MET A 265 -1.47 -6.73 -11.31
C MET A 265 -2.89 -7.13 -11.70
N THR A 266 -3.77 -6.16 -11.81
CA THR A 266 -5.13 -6.35 -12.33
C THR A 266 -5.39 -5.47 -13.56
N LYS A 267 -6.06 -6.02 -14.58
CA LYS A 267 -6.51 -5.26 -15.77
C LYS A 267 -7.60 -4.24 -15.44
N TYR A 268 -8.21 -4.36 -14.27
CA TYR A 268 -9.25 -3.46 -13.78
C TYR A 268 -8.70 -2.39 -12.81
N ASP A 269 -7.38 -2.18 -12.84
CA ASP A 269 -6.79 -1.09 -12.09
C ASP A 269 -7.21 0.26 -12.65
N PHE A 270 -7.81 1.11 -11.80
CA PHE A 270 -8.26 2.43 -12.19
C PHE A 270 -7.36 3.55 -11.66
N LEU A 271 -6.42 3.21 -10.75
CA LEU A 271 -5.45 4.13 -10.18
C LEU A 271 -4.06 4.00 -10.84
N VAL A 272 -3.57 2.78 -11.02
CA VAL A 272 -2.32 2.52 -11.73
C VAL A 272 -2.62 2.35 -13.21
N GLN A 273 -2.31 3.37 -14.00
CA GLN A 273 -2.61 3.39 -15.43
C GLN A 273 -1.39 3.80 -16.26
N PRO A 274 -0.99 2.92 -17.19
CA PRO A 274 -1.53 1.59 -17.47
C PRO A 274 -1.18 0.59 -16.33
N TYR A 275 -2.01 -0.45 -16.12
CA TYR A 275 -1.71 -1.49 -15.12
C TYR A 275 -0.37 -2.19 -15.40
N THR A 276 0.09 -2.14 -16.63
CA THR A 276 1.38 -2.70 -17.05
C THR A 276 2.58 -1.96 -16.46
N SER A 277 2.40 -0.79 -15.87
CA SER A 277 3.46 -0.13 -15.11
C SER A 277 3.85 -0.89 -13.82
N GLY A 278 3.05 -1.88 -13.46
CA GLY A 278 3.37 -2.83 -12.40
C GLY A 278 4.27 -4.01 -12.78
N PHE A 279 4.67 -4.14 -14.04
CA PHE A 279 5.66 -5.15 -14.43
C PHE A 279 7.05 -4.78 -13.93
N LEU A 280 7.72 -5.76 -13.35
CA LEU A 280 9.10 -5.65 -12.89
C LEU A 280 10.00 -6.55 -13.72
N GLU A 281 11.16 -6.07 -14.13
CA GLU A 281 12.18 -6.86 -14.83
C GLU A 281 13.24 -7.35 -13.84
N GLY A 282 13.67 -8.61 -13.97
CA GLY A 282 14.70 -9.23 -13.14
C GLY A 282 14.67 -10.75 -13.21
N ASP A 283 15.77 -11.40 -12.83
CA ASP A 283 15.89 -12.86 -12.89
C ASP A 283 15.03 -13.55 -11.81
N ASP A 284 14.94 -12.95 -10.62
CA ASP A 284 14.16 -13.46 -9.47
C ASP A 284 12.79 -12.77 -9.37
N VAL A 285 12.16 -12.49 -10.52
CA VAL A 285 10.88 -11.77 -10.59
C VAL A 285 9.79 -12.64 -11.20
N THR A 286 8.66 -12.74 -10.51
CA THR A 286 7.43 -13.36 -11.00
C THR A 286 6.35 -12.30 -11.21
N ASN A 287 5.93 -12.07 -12.45
CA ASN A 287 4.85 -11.15 -12.80
C ASN A 287 3.54 -11.92 -13.02
N ILE A 288 2.48 -11.52 -12.31
CA ILE A 288 1.16 -12.13 -12.37
C ILE A 288 0.13 -11.07 -12.78
N VAL A 289 -0.55 -11.28 -13.89
CA VAL A 289 -1.75 -10.53 -14.26
C VAL A 289 -2.97 -11.37 -13.87
N LEU A 290 -3.78 -10.88 -12.94
CA LEU A 290 -4.87 -11.61 -12.30
C LEU A 290 -5.82 -12.24 -13.33
N GLN A 291 -6.29 -11.47 -14.31
CA GLN A 291 -7.24 -11.94 -15.31
C GLN A 291 -6.66 -12.86 -16.38
N ASP A 292 -5.34 -12.98 -16.48
CA ASP A 292 -4.71 -13.98 -17.36
C ASP A 292 -4.73 -15.37 -16.72
N ARG A 293 -4.89 -15.42 -15.39
CA ARG A 293 -5.02 -16.63 -14.60
C ARG A 293 -6.46 -16.92 -14.21
N CYS A 294 -7.21 -15.89 -13.77
CA CYS A 294 -8.60 -15.97 -13.34
C CYS A 294 -9.44 -14.98 -14.15
N ARG A 295 -9.96 -15.40 -15.30
CA ARG A 295 -10.64 -14.53 -16.28
C ARG A 295 -11.93 -13.89 -15.76
N THR A 296 -12.54 -14.47 -14.75
CA THR A 296 -13.79 -13.99 -14.13
C THR A 296 -13.54 -13.09 -12.93
N ASP A 297 -12.30 -12.94 -12.51
CA ASP A 297 -11.93 -12.05 -11.42
C ASP A 297 -12.06 -10.60 -11.84
N LEU A 298 -12.84 -9.83 -11.08
CA LEU A 298 -13.12 -8.42 -11.34
C LEU A 298 -12.46 -7.48 -10.31
N SER A 299 -11.58 -8.01 -9.46
CA SER A 299 -10.89 -7.22 -8.45
C SER A 299 -10.08 -6.11 -9.11
N GLY A 300 -10.40 -4.87 -8.74
CA GLY A 300 -9.67 -3.66 -9.13
C GLY A 300 -8.60 -3.31 -8.10
N HIS A 301 -8.06 -2.11 -8.20
CA HIS A 301 -6.92 -1.64 -7.39
C HIS A 301 -7.05 -1.92 -5.88
N ILE A 302 -8.20 -1.57 -5.29
CA ILE A 302 -8.44 -1.78 -3.85
C ILE A 302 -8.86 -3.23 -3.57
N GLY A 303 -9.63 -3.83 -4.47
CA GLY A 303 -10.19 -5.18 -4.30
C GLY A 303 -9.14 -6.27 -4.14
N VAL A 304 -7.97 -6.11 -4.76
CA VAL A 304 -6.89 -7.11 -4.70
C VAL A 304 -6.40 -7.39 -3.27
N ALA A 305 -6.46 -6.40 -2.37
CA ALA A 305 -6.05 -6.59 -0.97
C ALA A 305 -7.00 -7.52 -0.18
N PHE A 306 -8.22 -7.73 -0.68
CA PHE A 306 -9.25 -8.54 -0.04
C PHE A 306 -9.55 -9.84 -0.80
N ASP A 307 -8.96 -10.02 -1.96
CA ASP A 307 -9.26 -11.09 -2.89
C ASP A 307 -8.63 -12.43 -2.47
N PRO A 308 -9.40 -13.50 -2.29
CA PRO A 308 -8.88 -14.81 -1.96
C PRO A 308 -7.93 -15.40 -3.01
N VAL A 309 -8.10 -15.06 -4.29
CA VAL A 309 -7.22 -15.48 -5.39
C VAL A 309 -5.86 -14.81 -5.23
N VAL A 310 -5.85 -13.50 -4.95
CA VAL A 310 -4.61 -12.74 -4.66
C VAL A 310 -3.94 -13.25 -3.39
N HIS A 311 -4.70 -13.49 -2.32
CA HIS A 311 -4.17 -14.07 -1.09
C HIS A 311 -3.49 -15.42 -1.35
N ARG A 312 -4.03 -16.23 -2.27
CA ARG A 312 -3.37 -17.49 -2.65
C ARG A 312 -2.02 -17.25 -3.32
N TYR A 313 -1.89 -16.23 -4.17
CA TYR A 313 -0.60 -15.87 -4.75
C TYR A 313 0.39 -15.35 -3.70
N VAL A 314 -0.09 -14.59 -2.72
CA VAL A 314 0.74 -14.18 -1.57
C VAL A 314 1.27 -15.41 -0.83
N PHE A 315 0.42 -16.36 -0.43
CA PHE A 315 0.84 -17.57 0.25
C PHE A 315 1.84 -18.39 -0.56
N ASN A 316 1.61 -18.51 -1.87
CA ASN A 316 2.51 -19.26 -2.76
C ASN A 316 3.87 -18.58 -2.92
N ALA A 317 3.95 -17.25 -2.82
CA ALA A 317 5.19 -16.49 -2.88
C ALA A 317 5.99 -16.59 -1.58
N LEU A 318 5.29 -16.59 -0.43
CA LEU A 318 5.92 -16.70 0.90
C LEU A 318 6.38 -18.14 1.21
N ASP A 319 5.66 -19.14 0.70
CA ASP A 319 5.96 -20.55 0.86
C ASP A 319 5.79 -21.30 -0.48
N PRO A 320 6.82 -21.26 -1.35
CA PRO A 320 6.79 -21.91 -2.65
C PRO A 320 6.69 -23.44 -2.60
N GLU A 321 7.14 -24.07 -1.51
CA GLU A 321 7.12 -25.52 -1.38
C GLU A 321 5.69 -26.05 -1.18
N SER A 322 4.83 -25.28 -0.52
CA SER A 322 3.41 -25.63 -0.34
C SER A 322 2.48 -24.97 -1.36
N ALA A 323 3.04 -24.40 -2.43
CA ALA A 323 2.29 -23.64 -3.43
C ALA A 323 1.15 -24.46 -4.08
N ARG A 324 -0.02 -23.86 -4.23
CA ARG A 324 -1.22 -24.43 -4.84
C ARG A 324 -1.84 -23.44 -5.83
N PRO A 325 -2.47 -23.94 -6.92
CA PRO A 325 -3.18 -23.05 -7.83
C PRO A 325 -4.32 -22.32 -7.10
N PRO A 326 -4.57 -21.04 -7.43
CA PRO A 326 -5.73 -20.33 -6.91
C PRO A 326 -7.03 -20.96 -7.44
N LEU A 327 -8.09 -20.87 -6.66
CA LEU A 327 -9.44 -21.19 -7.08
C LEU A 327 -10.08 -19.96 -7.70
N CYS A 328 -10.27 -19.98 -9.01
CA CYS A 328 -11.01 -18.94 -9.74
C CYS A 328 -12.52 -19.26 -9.65
N ILE A 329 -13.25 -18.53 -8.85
CA ILE A 329 -14.68 -18.72 -8.61
C ILE A 329 -15.48 -17.74 -9.46
#